data_da47c5e5c513fad47894148fa03bc6ca
#
_entry.id   da47c5e5c513fad47894148fa03bc6ca
#
_cell.length_a   1.000
_cell.length_b   1.000
_cell.length_c   1.000
_cell.angle_alpha   90.00
_cell.angle_beta   90.00
_cell.angle_gamma   90.00
#
_symmetry.space_group_name_H-M   'P 1'
#
loop_
_entity.id
_entity.type
_entity.pdbx_description
1 polymer ?
#
loop_
_entity_poly.entity_id
_entity_poly.type
_entity_poly.pdbx_seq_one_letter_code
_entity_poly.pdbx_strand_id
1 'polypeptide(L)'
;MKRVMLIFAFAWLAVAGSMACPAAFPQSAPSATQTQSQSTSTPPQAKNSAISAAALAGKRLSFEQMLPALPRRVVSKSGAPGDMVNLLIVGSKEQVADAFQAAGWIQPDKTTQDAIVHAIQETMAHKAYAEMPISQLYLFGRPQDFGFVDGMPIQVVAERNHFRVWRTPWLDSQGHTVWASAGTRDVGIEKDQSGTLTHRIDPNIDTERDYILQTLEDAGKVANTEYLTPADPVRQAVTATGDTYHSDGRILVIYLK
;
A
#
# COMPACT_ATOMS: atom_id res chain seq x y z
N MET A 1 30.84 -10.90 -38.52
CA MET A 1 29.70 -10.54 -37.63
C MET A 1 30.20 -10.62 -36.20
N LYS A 2 30.50 -9.46 -35.58
CA LYS A 2 31.16 -9.38 -34.27
C LYS A 2 30.13 -9.36 -33.16
N ARG A 3 30.22 -10.33 -32.24
CA ARG A 3 29.41 -10.39 -31.00
C ARG A 3 29.97 -9.36 -30.02
N VAL A 4 29.13 -8.43 -29.57
CA VAL A 4 29.42 -7.54 -28.45
C VAL A 4 28.80 -8.18 -27.21
N MET A 5 29.66 -8.65 -26.32
CA MET A 5 29.32 -9.21 -25.02
C MET A 5 29.48 -8.07 -24.00
N LEU A 6 28.35 -7.57 -23.45
CA LEU A 6 28.38 -6.54 -22.41
C LEU A 6 28.42 -7.25 -21.05
N ILE A 7 29.58 -7.20 -20.41
CA ILE A 7 29.77 -7.71 -19.05
C ILE A 7 29.60 -6.52 -18.11
N PHE A 8 28.57 -6.55 -17.29
CA PHE A 8 28.44 -5.64 -16.14
C PHE A 8 29.21 -6.21 -14.96
N ALA A 9 30.38 -5.66 -14.69
CA ALA A 9 31.14 -5.93 -13.48
C ALA A 9 30.69 -4.94 -12.38
N PHE A 10 30.13 -5.48 -11.29
CA PHE A 10 29.93 -4.72 -10.06
C PHE A 10 31.27 -4.62 -9.33
N ALA A 11 31.83 -3.42 -9.29
CA ALA A 11 33.00 -3.12 -8.47
C ALA A 11 32.54 -2.69 -7.07
N TRP A 12 32.89 -3.50 -6.08
CA TRP A 12 32.86 -3.12 -4.68
C TRP A 12 34.06 -2.25 -4.38
N LEU A 13 33.83 -0.99 -4.00
CA LEU A 13 34.88 -0.13 -3.48
C LEU A 13 34.77 -0.10 -1.94
N ALA A 14 35.68 -0.82 -1.29
CA ALA A 14 35.92 -0.68 0.14
C ALA A 14 36.86 0.50 0.34
N VAL A 15 36.43 1.54 1.06
CA VAL A 15 37.29 2.60 1.56
C VAL A 15 37.52 2.40 3.03
N ALA A 16 38.72 1.95 3.37
CA ALA A 16 39.26 1.97 4.72
C ALA A 16 40.20 3.17 4.87
N GLY A 17 40.20 3.76 6.04
CA GLY A 17 41.22 4.70 6.46
C GLY A 17 40.63 6.00 6.98
N SER A 18 40.96 6.56 8.04
CA SER A 18 41.99 6.48 9.04
C SER A 18 41.60 7.45 10.15
N MET A 19 41.91 7.07 11.36
CA MET A 19 41.80 7.88 12.56
C MET A 19 42.66 9.14 12.51
N ALA A 20 42.16 10.25 13.05
CA ALA A 20 42.94 11.24 13.77
C ALA A 20 42.06 12.03 14.75
N CYS A 21 42.24 11.82 16.02
CA CYS A 21 42.07 12.77 17.13
C CYS A 21 43.46 13.39 17.40
N PRO A 22 43.67 14.50 18.18
CA PRO A 22 42.78 15.19 19.11
C PRO A 22 42.92 16.72 19.10
N ALA A 23 42.01 17.45 19.75
CA ALA A 23 42.38 18.65 20.55
C ALA A 23 41.30 18.96 21.59
N ALA A 24 41.69 18.89 22.84
CA ALA A 24 40.95 19.35 24.00
C ALA A 24 41.15 20.86 24.22
N PHE A 25 40.14 21.52 24.87
CA PHE A 25 40.22 22.60 25.84
C PHE A 25 38.98 23.49 25.82
N PRO A 26 38.57 24.15 26.92
CA PRO A 26 38.48 23.75 28.32
C PRO A 26 37.05 23.90 28.93
N GLN A 27 36.89 23.32 30.09
CA GLN A 27 35.76 23.47 30.97
C GLN A 27 35.58 24.90 31.47
N SER A 28 34.34 25.38 31.53
CA SER A 28 33.88 26.38 32.49
C SER A 28 32.47 25.99 32.95
N ALA A 29 32.34 25.67 34.21
CA ALA A 29 31.09 25.54 34.96
C ALA A 29 30.88 26.82 35.81
N PRO A 30 29.77 26.96 36.59
CA PRO A 30 28.38 26.62 36.37
C PRO A 30 27.48 27.86 36.58
N SER A 31 26.24 27.82 36.10
CA SER A 31 25.20 28.68 36.67
C SER A 31 23.79 28.16 36.47
N ALA A 32 23.13 27.99 37.62
CA ALA A 32 21.71 28.16 37.91
C ALA A 32 20.68 27.25 37.17
N THR A 33 20.27 26.29 37.95
CA THR A 33 18.97 25.62 37.97
C THR A 33 17.80 26.57 37.68
N GLN A 34 17.15 26.38 36.52
CA GLN A 34 15.76 26.73 36.34
C GLN A 34 14.98 25.49 36.03
N THR A 35 14.26 25.02 37.04
CA THR A 35 13.25 23.97 36.94
C THR A 35 12.07 24.53 36.13
N GLN A 36 12.05 24.33 34.81
CA GLN A 36 10.83 24.47 34.04
C GLN A 36 10.11 23.13 34.03
N SER A 37 9.03 23.08 34.81
CA SER A 37 8.02 22.03 34.72
C SER A 37 7.44 22.06 33.32
N GLN A 38 7.94 21.22 32.42
CA GLN A 38 7.25 20.93 31.15
C GLN A 38 6.04 20.05 31.50
N SER A 39 4.88 20.71 31.57
CA SER A 39 3.61 20.04 31.51
C SER A 39 3.49 19.38 30.11
N THR A 40 3.73 18.08 30.05
CA THR A 40 3.37 17.25 28.89
C THR A 40 1.86 17.25 28.79
N SER A 41 1.31 18.22 28.07
CA SER A 41 -0.06 18.14 27.58
C SER A 41 -0.09 17.08 26.48
N THR A 42 -0.39 15.85 26.86
CA THR A 42 -0.88 14.83 25.92
C THR A 42 -2.09 15.41 25.19
N PRO A 43 -2.10 15.46 23.85
CA PRO A 43 -3.31 15.86 23.12
C PRO A 43 -4.47 14.96 23.57
N PRO A 44 -5.68 15.48 23.76
CA PRO A 44 -6.82 14.67 24.11
C PRO A 44 -7.04 13.67 22.96
N GLN A 45 -6.69 12.41 23.17
CA GLN A 45 -7.19 11.33 22.35
C GLN A 45 -8.71 11.40 22.41
N ALA A 46 -9.33 11.75 21.31
CA ALA A 46 -10.76 11.68 21.14
C ALA A 46 -11.16 10.23 21.48
N LYS A 47 -11.79 10.05 22.64
CA LYS A 47 -12.43 8.82 23.06
C LYS A 47 -13.72 8.66 22.23
N ASN A 48 -13.60 8.54 20.92
CA ASN A 48 -14.63 7.93 20.11
C ASN A 48 -14.47 6.43 20.36
N SER A 49 -15.49 5.85 21.00
CA SER A 49 -15.65 4.40 21.12
C SER A 49 -15.84 3.82 19.73
N ALA A 50 -14.76 3.78 18.93
CA ALA A 50 -14.76 3.04 17.70
C ALA A 50 -15.04 1.59 18.07
N ILE A 51 -16.21 1.10 17.66
CA ILE A 51 -16.56 -0.31 17.81
C ILE A 51 -15.40 -1.09 17.18
N SER A 52 -14.72 -1.90 17.99
CA SER A 52 -13.57 -2.66 17.51
C SER A 52 -14.02 -3.57 16.36
N ALA A 53 -13.29 -3.59 15.25
CA ALA A 53 -13.55 -4.51 14.14
C ALA A 53 -13.64 -5.97 14.63
N ALA A 54 -12.89 -6.33 15.68
CA ALA A 54 -12.92 -7.64 16.32
C ALA A 54 -14.29 -7.92 17.00
N ALA A 55 -14.95 -6.93 17.58
CA ALA A 55 -16.26 -7.09 18.22
C ALA A 55 -17.38 -7.36 17.21
N LEU A 56 -17.16 -7.04 15.94
CA LEU A 56 -18.11 -7.25 14.85
C LEU A 56 -17.78 -8.51 14.02
N ALA A 57 -16.72 -9.24 14.35
CA ALA A 57 -16.27 -10.40 13.59
C ALA A 57 -17.39 -11.43 13.39
N GLY A 58 -17.55 -11.88 12.14
CA GLY A 58 -18.57 -12.85 11.73
C GLY A 58 -20.01 -12.33 11.66
N LYS A 59 -20.24 -11.05 11.99
CA LYS A 59 -21.61 -10.47 11.93
C LYS A 59 -21.96 -10.03 10.53
N ARG A 60 -23.24 -10.06 10.21
CA ARG A 60 -23.83 -9.43 9.03
C ARG A 60 -24.13 -7.97 9.36
N LEU A 61 -23.63 -7.06 8.55
CA LEU A 61 -23.71 -5.62 8.80
C LEU A 61 -24.11 -4.89 7.51
N SER A 62 -24.85 -3.79 7.65
CA SER A 62 -24.95 -2.81 6.57
C SER A 62 -23.64 -2.03 6.45
N PHE A 63 -23.38 -1.37 5.31
CA PHE A 63 -22.19 -0.55 5.16
C PHE A 63 -22.14 0.62 6.15
N GLU A 64 -23.27 1.19 6.50
CA GLU A 64 -23.36 2.22 7.55
C GLU A 64 -22.85 1.73 8.90
N GLN A 65 -23.10 0.45 9.22
CA GLN A 65 -22.61 -0.19 10.44
C GLN A 65 -21.12 -0.57 10.34
N MET A 66 -20.63 -0.89 9.13
CA MET A 66 -19.22 -1.24 8.88
C MET A 66 -18.30 -0.03 8.91
N LEU A 67 -18.72 1.08 8.30
CA LEU A 67 -17.88 2.27 8.08
C LEU A 67 -17.19 2.79 9.35
N PRO A 68 -17.85 2.89 10.52
CA PRO A 68 -17.19 3.33 11.76
C PRO A 68 -16.11 2.39 12.28
N ALA A 69 -16.13 1.10 11.88
CA ALA A 69 -15.16 0.09 12.29
C ALA A 69 -14.10 -0.19 11.21
N LEU A 70 -14.28 0.35 10.01
CA LEU A 70 -13.35 0.19 8.89
C LEU A 70 -12.13 1.12 9.09
N PRO A 71 -10.90 0.59 9.22
CA PRO A 71 -9.72 1.44 9.23
C PRO A 71 -9.62 2.24 7.93
N ARG A 72 -9.41 3.55 8.05
CA ARG A 72 -9.38 4.45 6.88
C ARG A 72 -8.09 4.36 6.08
N ARG A 73 -7.02 3.85 6.68
CA ARG A 73 -5.70 3.73 6.08
C ARG A 73 -5.06 2.41 6.45
N VAL A 74 -4.31 1.87 5.52
CA VAL A 74 -3.40 0.75 5.77
C VAL A 74 -2.17 1.22 6.55
N VAL A 75 -1.41 0.29 7.11
CA VAL A 75 -0.17 0.62 7.82
C VAL A 75 0.99 -0.21 7.28
N SER A 76 2.20 0.35 7.35
CA SER A 76 3.43 -0.38 7.08
C SER A 76 3.73 -1.38 8.20
N LYS A 77 4.75 -2.21 8.02
CA LYS A 77 5.25 -3.13 9.06
C LYS A 77 5.69 -2.40 10.34
N SER A 78 6.17 -1.16 10.22
CA SER A 78 6.55 -0.31 11.37
C SER A 78 5.35 0.40 12.02
N GLY A 79 4.14 0.26 11.48
CA GLY A 79 2.94 0.93 11.97
C GLY A 79 2.72 2.33 11.37
N ALA A 80 3.59 2.79 10.47
CA ALA A 80 3.39 4.08 9.79
C ALA A 80 2.15 4.01 8.89
N PRO A 81 1.22 5.01 8.97
CA PRO A 81 0.03 5.04 8.15
C PRO A 81 0.39 5.25 6.67
N GLY A 82 -0.20 4.43 5.81
CA GLY A 82 0.02 4.40 4.35
C GLY A 82 -1.19 4.84 3.55
N ASP A 83 -1.50 4.05 2.52
CA ASP A 83 -2.54 4.34 1.54
C ASP A 83 -3.95 4.36 2.16
N MET A 84 -4.86 5.09 1.52
CA MET A 84 -6.25 5.14 1.93
C MET A 84 -6.98 3.87 1.48
N VAL A 85 -7.88 3.36 2.33
CA VAL A 85 -8.88 2.37 1.93
C VAL A 85 -9.97 3.10 1.13
N ASN A 86 -9.95 2.95 -0.19
CA ASN A 86 -10.81 3.64 -1.14
C ASN A 86 -11.78 2.73 -1.91
N LEU A 87 -11.71 1.40 -1.67
CA LEU A 87 -12.55 0.39 -2.30
C LEU A 87 -13.07 -0.62 -1.26
N LEU A 88 -14.31 -1.07 -1.45
CA LEU A 88 -14.85 -2.31 -0.90
C LEU A 88 -15.28 -3.20 -2.06
N ILE A 89 -15.02 -4.50 -1.94
CA ILE A 89 -15.38 -5.50 -2.95
C ILE A 89 -16.26 -6.53 -2.26
N VAL A 90 -17.40 -6.86 -2.86
CA VAL A 90 -18.37 -7.84 -2.34
C VAL A 90 -18.35 -9.05 -3.25
N GLY A 91 -18.01 -10.22 -2.70
CA GLY A 91 -17.93 -11.48 -3.40
C GLY A 91 -17.12 -12.54 -2.65
N SER A 92 -17.16 -13.78 -3.11
CA SER A 92 -16.35 -14.86 -2.56
C SER A 92 -14.86 -14.64 -2.87
N LYS A 93 -14.00 -15.42 -2.22
CA LYS A 93 -12.55 -15.38 -2.50
C LYS A 93 -12.24 -15.76 -3.95
N GLU A 94 -12.96 -16.74 -4.45
CA GLU A 94 -12.84 -17.24 -5.83
C GLU A 94 -13.31 -16.18 -6.83
N GLN A 95 -14.47 -15.53 -6.56
CA GLN A 95 -14.95 -14.44 -7.40
C GLN A 95 -13.95 -13.28 -7.47
N VAL A 96 -13.30 -12.91 -6.36
CA VAL A 96 -12.26 -11.86 -6.36
C VAL A 96 -11.08 -12.28 -7.24
N ALA A 97 -10.55 -13.49 -7.06
CA ALA A 97 -9.41 -13.97 -7.85
C ALA A 97 -9.76 -14.04 -9.35
N ASP A 98 -10.89 -14.64 -9.70
CA ASP A 98 -11.33 -14.84 -11.08
C ASP A 98 -11.68 -13.51 -11.77
N ALA A 99 -12.32 -12.58 -11.06
CA ALA A 99 -12.71 -11.29 -11.63
C ALA A 99 -11.48 -10.46 -12.00
N PHE A 100 -10.49 -10.35 -11.11
CA PHE A 100 -9.28 -9.59 -11.40
C PHE A 100 -8.38 -10.28 -12.43
N GLN A 101 -8.27 -11.60 -12.40
CA GLN A 101 -7.57 -12.33 -13.45
C GLN A 101 -8.23 -12.10 -14.83
N ALA A 102 -9.56 -12.16 -14.91
CA ALA A 102 -10.29 -11.90 -16.15
C ALA A 102 -10.15 -10.44 -16.63
N ALA A 103 -9.97 -9.50 -15.71
CA ALA A 103 -9.71 -8.09 -15.99
C ALA A 103 -8.23 -7.79 -16.34
N GLY A 104 -7.36 -8.81 -16.43
CA GLY A 104 -5.96 -8.66 -16.83
C GLY A 104 -4.98 -8.38 -15.68
N TRP A 105 -5.45 -8.36 -14.44
CA TRP A 105 -4.60 -8.13 -13.28
C TRP A 105 -3.76 -9.36 -12.94
N ILE A 106 -2.50 -9.13 -12.59
CA ILE A 106 -1.52 -10.17 -12.25
C ILE A 106 -1.32 -10.16 -10.73
N GLN A 107 -1.26 -11.33 -10.12
CA GLN A 107 -0.84 -11.44 -8.72
C GLN A 107 0.69 -11.44 -8.67
N PRO A 108 1.32 -10.45 -8.02
CA PRO A 108 2.77 -10.38 -7.92
C PRO A 108 3.31 -11.49 -7.03
N ASP A 109 4.59 -11.79 -7.20
CA ASP A 109 5.31 -12.74 -6.37
C ASP A 109 5.26 -12.35 -4.89
N LYS A 110 5.05 -13.34 -4.02
CA LYS A 110 4.91 -13.10 -2.58
C LYS A 110 6.24 -12.90 -1.88
N THR A 111 7.31 -13.46 -2.42
CA THR A 111 8.64 -13.40 -1.80
C THR A 111 9.70 -12.94 -2.79
N THR A 112 10.78 -12.35 -2.28
CA THR A 112 11.96 -12.02 -3.09
C THR A 112 12.58 -13.26 -3.74
N GLN A 113 12.48 -14.44 -3.09
CA GLN A 113 13.02 -15.68 -3.64
C GLN A 113 12.21 -16.16 -4.84
N ASP A 114 10.87 -16.13 -4.77
CA ASP A 114 10.01 -16.46 -5.91
C ASP A 114 10.27 -15.48 -7.06
N ALA A 115 10.38 -14.18 -6.74
CA ALA A 115 10.72 -13.15 -7.70
C ALA A 115 12.05 -13.41 -8.44
N ILE A 116 13.09 -13.82 -7.74
CA ILE A 116 14.39 -14.15 -8.34
C ILE A 116 14.26 -15.35 -9.28
N VAL A 117 13.57 -16.41 -8.85
CA VAL A 117 13.35 -17.61 -9.66
C VAL A 117 12.58 -17.28 -10.94
N HIS A 118 11.48 -16.53 -10.82
CA HIS A 118 10.68 -16.13 -11.97
C HIS A 118 11.45 -15.19 -12.90
N ALA A 119 12.17 -14.21 -12.36
CA ALA A 119 12.99 -13.31 -13.18
C ALA A 119 14.06 -14.06 -13.99
N ILE A 120 14.68 -15.10 -13.42
CA ILE A 120 15.61 -15.96 -14.14
C ILE A 120 14.89 -16.74 -15.25
N GLN A 121 13.74 -17.36 -14.95
CA GLN A 121 12.97 -18.13 -15.91
C GLN A 121 12.48 -17.25 -17.09
N GLU A 122 11.93 -16.07 -16.80
CA GLU A 122 11.47 -15.11 -17.81
C GLU A 122 12.62 -14.58 -18.67
N THR A 123 13.79 -14.32 -18.05
CA THR A 123 15.00 -13.93 -18.77
C THR A 123 15.47 -15.05 -19.73
N MET A 124 15.45 -16.31 -19.29
CA MET A 124 15.77 -17.47 -20.12
C MET A 124 14.76 -17.67 -21.25
N ALA A 125 13.50 -17.35 -21.01
CA ALA A 125 12.44 -17.40 -22.01
C ALA A 125 12.37 -16.16 -22.93
N HIS A 126 13.27 -15.17 -22.76
CA HIS A 126 13.22 -13.86 -23.42
C HIS A 126 11.89 -13.11 -23.24
N LYS A 127 11.27 -13.29 -22.10
CA LYS A 127 10.05 -12.58 -21.68
C LYS A 127 10.39 -11.50 -20.66
N ALA A 128 9.53 -10.48 -20.57
CA ALA A 128 9.65 -9.46 -19.56
C ALA A 128 9.00 -9.93 -18.26
N TYR A 129 9.66 -9.68 -17.12
CA TYR A 129 9.15 -10.03 -15.80
C TYR A 129 8.10 -9.01 -15.35
N ALA A 130 6.85 -9.43 -15.26
CA ALA A 130 5.70 -8.60 -14.88
C ALA A 130 5.24 -8.78 -13.42
N GLU A 131 5.65 -9.87 -12.76
CA GLU A 131 5.19 -10.27 -11.42
C GLU A 131 6.03 -9.67 -10.28
N MET A 132 6.58 -8.47 -10.50
CA MET A 132 7.42 -7.78 -9.53
C MET A 132 6.70 -7.61 -8.18
N PRO A 133 7.35 -7.97 -7.06
CA PRO A 133 6.73 -7.88 -5.74
C PRO A 133 6.27 -6.47 -5.39
N ILE A 134 5.18 -6.37 -4.68
CA ILE A 134 4.72 -5.14 -4.02
C ILE A 134 4.96 -5.24 -2.52
N SER A 135 5.23 -4.10 -1.87
CA SER A 135 5.46 -4.08 -0.41
C SER A 135 4.26 -4.61 0.36
N GLN A 136 4.57 -5.34 1.44
CA GLN A 136 3.56 -5.85 2.34
C GLN A 136 3.03 -4.73 3.22
N LEU A 137 1.71 -4.52 3.20
CA LEU A 137 1.00 -3.59 4.06
C LEU A 137 0.00 -4.33 4.95
N TYR A 138 -0.47 -3.68 5.99
CA TYR A 138 -1.29 -4.30 7.03
C TYR A 138 -2.61 -3.56 7.20
N LEU A 139 -3.69 -4.32 7.34
CA LEU A 139 -5.02 -3.85 7.73
C LEU A 139 -5.62 -4.89 8.67
N PHE A 140 -6.41 -4.48 9.65
CA PHE A 140 -6.95 -5.39 10.68
C PHE A 140 -5.85 -6.19 11.42
N GLY A 141 -4.63 -5.65 11.55
CA GLY A 141 -3.50 -6.30 12.22
C GLY A 141 -2.84 -7.44 11.43
N ARG A 142 -3.15 -7.62 10.16
CA ARG A 142 -2.63 -8.70 9.31
C ARG A 142 -2.25 -8.21 7.91
N PRO A 143 -1.34 -8.93 7.19
CA PRO A 143 -1.00 -8.59 5.82
C PRO A 143 -2.17 -8.81 4.86
N GLN A 144 -2.05 -8.27 3.64
CA GLN A 144 -3.03 -8.45 2.57
C GLN A 144 -3.25 -9.92 2.21
N ASP A 145 -4.48 -10.26 1.84
CA ASP A 145 -4.83 -11.58 1.29
C ASP A 145 -4.43 -11.69 -0.18
N PHE A 146 -4.61 -10.58 -0.93
CA PHE A 146 -4.20 -10.47 -2.33
C PHE A 146 -3.44 -9.17 -2.55
N GLY A 147 -2.55 -9.21 -3.52
CA GLY A 147 -2.02 -8.06 -4.21
C GLY A 147 -2.29 -8.23 -5.70
N PHE A 148 -2.51 -7.14 -6.40
CA PHE A 148 -2.70 -7.15 -7.85
C PHE A 148 -1.89 -6.01 -8.45
N VAL A 149 -1.31 -6.27 -9.61
CA VAL A 149 -0.56 -5.31 -10.41
C VAL A 149 -1.04 -5.40 -11.86
N ASP A 150 -1.09 -4.25 -12.52
CA ASP A 150 -1.31 -4.14 -13.95
C ASP A 150 -0.30 -3.14 -14.51
N GLY A 151 0.23 -3.43 -15.67
CA GLY A 151 1.19 -2.57 -16.34
C GLY A 151 1.90 -3.27 -17.49
N MET A 152 2.37 -2.47 -18.42
CA MET A 152 3.21 -2.98 -19.49
C MET A 152 4.55 -3.46 -18.90
N PRO A 153 5.06 -4.65 -19.28
CA PRO A 153 6.30 -5.21 -18.73
C PRO A 153 7.52 -4.28 -18.77
N ILE A 154 7.61 -3.40 -19.76
CA ILE A 154 8.69 -2.41 -19.88
C ILE A 154 8.53 -1.25 -18.89
N GLN A 155 7.31 -0.95 -18.45
CA GLN A 155 6.96 0.17 -17.57
C GLN A 155 6.85 -0.23 -16.11
N VAL A 156 6.74 -1.53 -15.81
CA VAL A 156 6.52 -2.09 -14.45
C VAL A 156 7.55 -1.58 -13.41
N VAL A 157 8.74 -1.21 -13.83
CA VAL A 157 9.76 -0.69 -12.91
C VAL A 157 9.46 0.74 -12.44
N ALA A 158 8.85 1.58 -13.28
CA ALA A 158 8.62 2.99 -13.01
C ALA A 158 7.14 3.37 -12.94
N GLU A 159 6.30 2.71 -13.74
CA GLU A 159 4.87 3.02 -13.85
C GLU A 159 4.07 1.73 -13.77
N ARG A 160 3.16 1.64 -12.81
CA ARG A 160 2.23 0.51 -12.69
C ARG A 160 1.02 0.87 -11.85
N ASN A 161 -0.10 0.30 -12.21
CA ASN A 161 -1.27 0.26 -11.36
C ASN A 161 -1.14 -0.89 -10.38
N HIS A 162 -1.49 -0.67 -9.12
CA HIS A 162 -1.44 -1.73 -8.13
C HIS A 162 -2.38 -1.46 -6.96
N PHE A 163 -2.91 -2.54 -6.40
CA PHE A 163 -3.74 -2.48 -5.19
C PHE A 163 -3.59 -3.73 -4.34
N ARG A 164 -4.06 -3.62 -3.11
CA ARG A 164 -4.03 -4.69 -2.13
C ARG A 164 -5.42 -4.91 -1.57
N VAL A 165 -5.73 -6.14 -1.21
CA VAL A 165 -7.05 -6.56 -0.78
C VAL A 165 -6.96 -7.34 0.53
N TRP A 166 -7.81 -6.98 1.49
CA TRP A 166 -7.94 -7.63 2.80
C TRP A 166 -9.37 -8.07 3.01
N ARG A 167 -9.57 -9.32 3.37
CA ARG A 167 -10.86 -9.79 3.83
C ARG A 167 -11.25 -9.03 5.11
N THR A 168 -12.42 -8.41 5.13
CA THR A 168 -12.92 -7.80 6.37
C THR A 168 -13.36 -8.89 7.35
N PRO A 169 -13.43 -8.61 8.66
CA PRO A 169 -13.89 -9.58 9.64
C PRO A 169 -15.43 -9.80 9.65
N TRP A 170 -16.18 -9.06 8.86
CA TRP A 170 -17.65 -9.09 8.78
C TRP A 170 -18.16 -9.49 7.39
N LEU A 171 -19.46 -9.69 7.30
CA LEU A 171 -20.19 -9.98 6.06
C LEU A 171 -21.16 -8.81 5.78
N ASP A 172 -21.59 -8.65 4.53
CA ASP A 172 -22.65 -7.71 4.21
C ASP A 172 -24.01 -8.16 4.81
N SER A 173 -25.04 -7.34 4.67
CA SER A 173 -26.39 -7.65 5.19
C SER A 173 -26.98 -8.93 4.60
N GLN A 174 -26.54 -9.35 3.41
CA GLN A 174 -26.98 -10.56 2.74
C GLN A 174 -26.12 -11.79 3.08
N GLY A 175 -24.97 -11.58 3.72
CA GLY A 175 -24.06 -12.65 4.13
C GLY A 175 -22.92 -12.90 3.16
N HIS A 176 -22.67 -11.99 2.20
CA HIS A 176 -21.51 -12.07 1.32
C HIS A 176 -20.25 -11.57 2.02
N THR A 177 -19.11 -12.11 1.62
CA THR A 177 -17.80 -11.62 2.08
C THR A 177 -17.54 -10.23 1.53
N VAL A 178 -17.09 -9.34 2.41
CA VAL A 178 -16.64 -7.99 2.05
C VAL A 178 -15.13 -7.93 2.18
N TRP A 179 -14.48 -7.33 1.18
CA TRP A 179 -13.05 -7.11 1.12
C TRP A 179 -12.77 -5.61 1.09
N ALA A 180 -11.85 -5.16 1.92
CA ALA A 180 -11.35 -3.79 1.88
C ALA A 180 -10.13 -3.72 0.95
N SER A 181 -9.98 -2.62 0.22
CA SER A 181 -8.87 -2.46 -0.71
C SER A 181 -8.30 -1.05 -0.68
N ALA A 182 -7.00 -0.96 -0.97
CA ALA A 182 -6.27 0.28 -1.15
C ALA A 182 -5.47 0.20 -2.45
N GLY A 183 -5.74 1.10 -3.38
CA GLY A 183 -5.11 1.17 -4.69
C GLY A 183 -4.38 2.49 -4.90
N THR A 184 -3.20 2.40 -5.52
CA THR A 184 -2.38 3.54 -5.95
C THR A 184 -1.68 3.21 -7.27
N ARG A 185 -1.43 4.23 -8.08
CA ARG A 185 -0.65 4.11 -9.30
C ARG A 185 0.76 4.67 -9.08
N ASP A 186 1.79 3.88 -9.37
CA ASP A 186 3.15 4.36 -9.47
C ASP A 186 3.32 5.15 -10.78
N VAL A 187 3.93 6.34 -10.71
CA VAL A 187 4.14 7.23 -11.87
C VAL A 187 5.61 7.61 -12.04
N GLY A 188 6.51 6.95 -11.36
CA GLY A 188 7.95 7.19 -11.46
C GLY A 188 8.72 6.64 -10.27
N ILE A 189 10.01 6.92 -10.27
CA ILE A 189 10.94 6.56 -9.20
C ILE A 189 11.52 7.84 -8.62
N GLU A 190 11.62 7.90 -7.28
CA GLU A 190 12.24 9.01 -6.56
C GLU A 190 13.06 8.50 -5.37
N LYS A 191 13.67 9.41 -4.62
CA LYS A 191 14.34 9.10 -3.36
C LYS A 191 13.43 9.50 -2.21
N ASP A 192 13.22 8.57 -1.28
CA ASP A 192 12.54 8.87 -0.03
C ASP A 192 13.40 9.78 0.90
N GLN A 193 12.86 10.12 2.06
CA GLN A 193 13.54 10.98 3.03
C GLN A 193 14.86 10.38 3.56
N SER A 194 15.07 9.07 3.44
CA SER A 194 16.31 8.37 3.78
C SER A 194 17.33 8.33 2.63
N GLY A 195 16.94 8.78 1.43
CA GLY A 195 17.72 8.70 0.20
C GLY A 195 17.61 7.35 -0.52
N THR A 196 16.74 6.45 -0.05
CA THR A 196 16.46 5.16 -0.69
C THR A 196 15.53 5.36 -1.89
N LEU A 197 15.81 4.65 -2.99
CA LEU A 197 14.92 4.67 -4.16
C LEU A 197 13.57 4.06 -3.80
N THR A 198 12.50 4.77 -4.10
CA THR A 198 11.13 4.35 -3.93
C THR A 198 10.29 4.76 -5.14
N HIS A 199 9.08 4.21 -5.25
CA HIS A 199 8.15 4.64 -6.27
C HIS A 199 7.45 5.92 -5.81
N ARG A 200 7.25 6.84 -6.75
CA ARG A 200 6.38 8.00 -6.58
C ARG A 200 5.00 7.65 -7.08
N ILE A 201 3.96 7.90 -6.27
CA ILE A 201 2.58 7.62 -6.66
C ILE A 201 1.91 8.82 -7.35
N ASP A 202 0.85 8.54 -8.13
CA ASP A 202 -0.06 9.57 -8.59
C ASP A 202 -0.73 10.22 -7.36
N PRO A 203 -0.64 11.55 -7.20
CA PRO A 203 -1.25 12.22 -6.07
C PRO A 203 -2.78 12.13 -6.06
N ASN A 204 -3.44 11.90 -7.17
CA ASN A 204 -4.89 11.66 -7.23
C ASN A 204 -5.18 10.15 -7.18
N ILE A 205 -5.34 9.61 -5.97
CA ILE A 205 -5.58 8.17 -5.80
C ILE A 205 -6.97 7.70 -6.26
N ASP A 206 -7.89 8.62 -6.52
CA ASP A 206 -9.21 8.25 -7.07
C ASP A 206 -9.10 7.78 -8.52
N THR A 207 -8.09 8.25 -9.26
CA THR A 207 -7.80 7.78 -10.62
C THR A 207 -7.54 6.27 -10.64
N GLU A 208 -6.78 5.74 -9.70
CA GLU A 208 -6.53 4.29 -9.59
C GLU A 208 -7.80 3.54 -9.18
N ARG A 209 -8.57 4.07 -8.23
CA ARG A 209 -9.86 3.49 -7.84
C ARG A 209 -10.80 3.33 -9.04
N ASP A 210 -10.91 4.40 -9.83
CA ASP A 210 -11.82 4.43 -10.98
C ASP A 210 -11.29 3.55 -12.13
N TYR A 211 -9.96 3.45 -12.30
CA TYR A 211 -9.33 2.53 -13.23
C TYR A 211 -9.60 1.05 -12.87
N ILE A 212 -9.48 0.68 -11.59
CA ILE A 212 -9.81 -0.67 -11.11
C ILE A 212 -11.27 -1.02 -11.47
N LEU A 213 -12.21 -0.10 -11.24
CA LEU A 213 -13.61 -0.30 -11.63
C LEU A 213 -13.73 -0.53 -13.14
N GLN A 214 -13.15 0.35 -13.95
CA GLN A 214 -13.23 0.28 -15.41
C GLN A 214 -12.76 -1.07 -15.95
N THR A 215 -11.63 -1.59 -15.45
CA THR A 215 -11.09 -2.89 -15.89
C THR A 215 -12.05 -4.06 -15.57
N LEU A 216 -12.73 -4.01 -14.42
CA LEU A 216 -13.73 -5.01 -14.04
C LEU A 216 -15.02 -4.89 -14.85
N GLU A 217 -15.44 -3.67 -15.19
CA GLU A 217 -16.60 -3.42 -16.07
C GLU A 217 -16.33 -3.93 -17.48
N ASP A 218 -15.16 -3.64 -18.05
CA ASP A 218 -14.72 -4.10 -19.37
C ASP A 218 -14.64 -5.64 -19.43
N ALA A 219 -14.23 -6.28 -18.32
CA ALA A 219 -14.25 -7.73 -18.17
C ALA A 219 -15.65 -8.32 -17.91
N GLY A 220 -16.69 -7.48 -17.78
CA GLY A 220 -18.06 -7.90 -17.49
C GLY A 220 -18.28 -8.51 -16.11
N LYS A 221 -17.40 -8.22 -15.13
CA LYS A 221 -17.38 -8.83 -13.79
C LYS A 221 -18.15 -8.06 -12.74
N VAL A 222 -18.65 -6.88 -13.05
CA VAL A 222 -19.39 -6.01 -12.12
C VAL A 222 -20.88 -6.31 -12.21
N ALA A 223 -21.50 -6.58 -11.07
CA ALA A 223 -22.96 -6.73 -10.94
C ALA A 223 -23.62 -5.40 -10.56
N ASN A 224 -23.03 -4.64 -9.65
CA ASN A 224 -23.51 -3.35 -9.18
C ASN A 224 -22.36 -2.55 -8.55
N THR A 225 -22.54 -1.22 -8.43
CA THR A 225 -21.63 -0.33 -7.72
C THR A 225 -22.39 0.70 -6.91
N GLU A 226 -21.78 1.17 -5.83
CA GLU A 226 -22.26 2.32 -5.07
C GLU A 226 -21.08 3.08 -4.44
N TYR A 227 -21.29 4.35 -4.10
CA TYR A 227 -20.32 5.16 -3.37
C TYR A 227 -20.80 5.41 -1.95
N LEU A 228 -19.90 5.18 -0.99
CA LEU A 228 -20.12 5.50 0.41
C LEU A 228 -19.32 6.74 0.80
N THR A 229 -19.93 7.62 1.58
CA THR A 229 -19.23 8.76 2.17
C THR A 229 -19.11 8.56 3.67
N PRO A 230 -17.92 8.23 4.18
CA PRO A 230 -17.69 8.11 5.62
C PRO A 230 -17.87 9.42 6.35
N ALA A 231 -18.18 9.36 7.64
CA ALA A 231 -18.29 10.56 8.48
C ALA A 231 -16.92 11.27 8.66
N ASP A 232 -15.82 10.51 8.54
CA ASP A 232 -14.42 10.95 8.67
C ASP A 232 -13.64 10.73 7.35
N PRO A 233 -13.99 11.40 6.24
CA PRO A 233 -13.38 11.14 4.94
C PRO A 233 -11.91 11.57 4.92
N VAL A 234 -11.02 10.69 4.47
CA VAL A 234 -9.61 11.03 4.22
C VAL A 234 -9.51 11.72 2.86
N ARG A 235 -9.33 13.04 2.86
CA ARG A 235 -9.23 13.85 1.62
C ARG A 235 -7.81 14.18 1.23
N GLN A 236 -6.89 14.15 2.19
CA GLN A 236 -5.46 14.37 1.98
C GLN A 236 -4.67 13.62 3.05
N ALA A 237 -3.59 12.98 2.66
CA ALA A 237 -2.67 12.32 3.59
C ALA A 237 -1.31 12.10 2.92
N VAL A 238 -0.40 11.45 3.67
CA VAL A 238 0.94 11.10 3.21
C VAL A 238 1.09 9.58 3.28
N THR A 239 1.64 8.95 2.25
CA THR A 239 1.91 7.51 2.23
C THR A 239 2.97 7.12 3.27
N ALA A 240 3.17 5.84 3.50
CA ALA A 240 4.24 5.35 4.38
C ALA A 240 5.65 5.66 3.84
N THR A 241 5.79 5.97 2.55
CA THR A 241 7.03 6.36 1.87
C THR A 241 7.26 7.87 1.83
N GLY A 242 6.23 8.68 2.14
CA GLY A 242 6.33 10.14 2.23
C GLY A 242 5.58 10.91 1.15
N ASP A 243 4.98 10.24 0.17
CA ASP A 243 4.20 10.89 -0.90
C ASP A 243 2.90 11.46 -0.39
N THR A 244 2.62 12.69 -0.74
CA THR A 244 1.32 13.32 -0.47
C THR A 244 0.31 12.90 -1.53
N TYR A 245 -0.89 12.51 -1.09
CA TYR A 245 -2.01 12.23 -1.98
C TYR A 245 -3.30 12.95 -1.56
N HIS A 246 -4.22 13.04 -2.49
CA HIS A 246 -5.57 13.57 -2.28
C HIS A 246 -6.63 12.63 -2.86
N SER A 247 -7.86 12.76 -2.34
CA SER A 247 -9.03 11.97 -2.72
C SER A 247 -10.30 12.78 -2.50
N ASP A 248 -11.39 12.40 -3.16
CA ASP A 248 -12.75 12.88 -2.84
C ASP A 248 -13.25 12.36 -1.48
N GLY A 249 -12.54 11.41 -0.89
CA GLY A 249 -12.81 10.82 0.42
C GLY A 249 -13.92 9.77 0.43
N ARG A 250 -14.49 9.44 -0.73
CA ARG A 250 -15.50 8.38 -0.87
C ARG A 250 -14.85 7.00 -0.96
N ILE A 251 -15.63 5.99 -0.65
CA ILE A 251 -15.29 4.58 -0.86
C ILE A 251 -16.21 4.04 -1.95
N LEU A 252 -15.63 3.47 -3.00
CA LEU A 252 -16.38 2.75 -4.01
C LEU A 252 -16.63 1.31 -3.52
N VAL A 253 -17.88 0.86 -3.58
CA VAL A 253 -18.26 -0.54 -3.39
C VAL A 253 -18.48 -1.16 -4.74
N ILE A 254 -17.86 -2.31 -5.00
CA ILE A 254 -18.01 -3.11 -6.23
C ILE A 254 -18.60 -4.47 -5.84
N TYR A 255 -19.76 -4.80 -6.38
CA TYR A 255 -20.37 -6.13 -6.26
C TYR A 255 -19.95 -6.97 -7.46
N LEU A 256 -19.30 -8.10 -7.21
CA LEU A 256 -18.89 -9.02 -8.25
C LEU A 256 -20.06 -9.94 -8.70
N LYS A 257 -20.02 -10.37 -9.97
CA LYS A 257 -20.96 -11.34 -10.53
C LYS A 257 -20.61 -12.75 -10.11
#